data_583988ec4809abdd97c756587221ca20
#
_entry.id   583988ec4809abdd97c756587221ca20
#
_cell.length_a   1.000
_cell.length_b   1.000
_cell.length_c   1.000
_cell.angle_alpha   90.00
_cell.angle_beta   90.00
_cell.angle_gamma   90.00
#
_symmetry.space_group_name_H-M   'P 1'
#
loop_
_entity.id
_entity.type
_entity.pdbx_description
1 polymer ?
#
loop_
_entity_poly.entity_id
_entity_poly.type
_entity_poly.pdbx_seq_one_letter_code
_entity_poly.pdbx_strand_id
1 'polypeptide(L)'
;MLDTFGADLGGGFDIGCSIETTLRNSALGPRAAALNYKSLVDAFHGHAHNRLCQLSHLATYTTGLGIEDLGMCERAFSGSNALGGVTRYMGAFHRMQAITRYFEDANDLETYQNLCRFIARAIARCPDLRLPSNVSLEQLQAGPADHQRNT
;
A
#
# COMPACT_ATOMS: atom_id res chain seq x y z
N MET A 1 -6.11 16.97 -1.03
CA MET A 1 -6.12 15.79 -0.16
C MET A 1 -7.20 15.91 0.91
N LEU A 2 -7.12 16.83 1.88
CA LEU A 2 -8.13 16.97 2.93
C LEU A 2 -9.55 17.21 2.39
N ASP A 3 -9.69 17.98 1.31
CA ASP A 3 -10.98 18.25 0.67
C ASP A 3 -11.51 17.09 -0.16
N THR A 4 -10.62 16.19 -0.58
CA THR A 4 -10.95 15.08 -1.48
C THR A 4 -11.41 13.85 -0.71
N PHE A 5 -10.75 13.57 0.42
CA PHE A 5 -10.95 12.32 1.18
C PHE A 5 -11.76 12.50 2.46
N GLY A 6 -12.01 13.75 2.88
CA GLY A 6 -12.84 14.03 4.05
C GLY A 6 -12.11 13.96 5.39
N ALA A 7 -12.85 13.56 6.44
CA ALA A 7 -12.36 13.50 7.81
C ALA A 7 -11.77 12.13 8.19
N ASP A 8 -11.13 12.07 9.37
CA ASP A 8 -10.58 10.86 9.98
C ASP A 8 -9.49 10.17 9.12
N LEU A 9 -8.62 10.98 8.51
CA LEU A 9 -7.53 10.49 7.66
C LEU A 9 -6.23 10.34 8.43
N GLY A 10 -5.51 9.24 8.15
CA GLY A 10 -4.12 9.04 8.52
C GLY A 10 -3.19 9.16 7.30
N GLY A 11 -2.13 9.96 7.40
CA GLY A 11 -1.10 10.07 6.37
C GLY A 11 0.22 9.51 6.87
N GLY A 12 0.78 8.50 6.18
CA GLY A 12 2.08 7.89 6.50
C GLY A 12 3.23 8.64 5.84
N PHE A 13 4.26 8.94 6.64
CA PHE A 13 5.50 9.58 6.19
C PHE A 13 6.66 9.10 7.05
N ASP A 14 7.87 9.03 6.48
CA ASP A 14 9.09 8.68 7.22
C ASP A 14 9.28 9.53 8.48
N ILE A 15 8.97 10.82 8.39
CA ILE A 15 9.06 11.81 9.47
C ILE A 15 7.68 12.38 9.84
N GLY A 16 6.66 11.55 9.89
CA GLY A 16 5.28 11.96 10.19
C GLY A 16 5.14 12.82 11.45
N CYS A 17 5.93 12.54 12.48
CA CYS A 17 5.99 13.36 13.71
C CYS A 17 6.40 14.82 13.47
N SER A 18 7.35 15.06 12.57
CA SER A 18 7.78 16.41 12.19
C SER A 18 6.75 17.09 11.28
N ILE A 19 6.15 16.33 10.37
CA ILE A 19 5.08 16.83 9.48
C ILE A 19 3.87 17.27 10.29
N GLU A 20 3.48 16.54 11.32
CA GLU A 20 2.39 16.95 12.21
C GLU A 20 2.65 18.32 12.85
N THR A 21 3.84 18.53 13.35
CA THR A 21 4.23 19.82 13.95
C THR A 21 4.21 20.94 12.90
N THR A 22 4.75 20.67 11.71
CA THR A 22 4.77 21.65 10.62
C THR A 22 3.35 21.99 10.15
N LEU A 23 2.51 20.98 9.99
CA LEU A 23 1.11 21.14 9.57
C LEU A 23 0.33 21.96 10.60
N ARG A 24 0.46 21.63 11.87
CA ARG A 24 -0.21 22.34 12.97
C ARG A 24 0.14 23.83 13.01
N ASN A 25 1.38 24.17 12.69
CA ASN A 25 1.86 25.56 12.68
C ASN A 25 1.61 26.28 11.34
N SER A 26 1.02 25.62 10.37
CA SER A 26 0.70 26.18 9.05
C SER A 26 -0.72 26.73 8.98
N ALA A 27 -1.04 27.43 7.89
CA ALA A 27 -2.40 27.89 7.60
C ALA A 27 -3.42 26.72 7.46
N LEU A 28 -2.95 25.51 7.22
CA LEU A 28 -3.79 24.31 7.13
C LEU A 28 -4.06 23.66 8.50
N GLY A 29 -3.36 24.06 9.56
CA GLY A 29 -3.47 23.46 10.88
C GLY A 29 -4.88 23.40 11.43
N PRO A 30 -5.64 24.53 11.46
CA PRO A 30 -7.02 24.51 11.95
C PRO A 30 -7.95 23.57 11.16
N ARG A 31 -7.73 23.49 9.83
CA ARG A 31 -8.51 22.60 8.98
C ARG A 31 -8.15 21.14 9.18
N ALA A 32 -6.88 20.81 9.29
CA ALA A 32 -6.42 19.46 9.58
C ALA A 32 -6.96 18.97 10.94
N ALA A 33 -6.94 19.83 11.95
CA ALA A 33 -7.52 19.54 13.27
C ALA A 33 -9.04 19.33 13.21
N ALA A 34 -9.77 20.18 12.48
CA ALA A 34 -11.22 20.05 12.32
C ALA A 34 -11.62 18.75 11.59
N LEU A 35 -10.76 18.21 10.71
CA LEU A 35 -10.97 16.97 9.99
C LEU A 35 -10.34 15.75 10.67
N ASN A 36 -9.83 15.90 11.89
CA ASN A 36 -9.15 14.84 12.65
C ASN A 36 -8.04 14.15 11.84
N TYR A 37 -7.26 14.94 11.09
CA TYR A 37 -6.13 14.42 10.34
C TYR A 37 -4.96 14.08 11.26
N LYS A 38 -4.34 12.92 11.05
CA LYS A 38 -3.14 12.48 11.79
C LYS A 38 -1.99 12.23 10.82
N SER A 39 -0.82 12.79 11.14
CA SER A 39 0.43 12.43 10.48
C SER A 39 1.09 11.30 11.26
N LEU A 40 1.38 10.21 10.60
CA LEU A 40 1.88 8.98 11.20
C LEU A 40 3.24 8.61 10.63
N VAL A 41 4.00 7.86 11.41
CA VAL A 41 5.23 7.20 10.95
C VAL A 41 4.86 5.78 10.53
N ASP A 42 5.30 5.36 9.34
CA ASP A 42 5.09 3.99 8.89
C ASP A 42 5.91 2.98 9.70
N ALA A 43 5.54 1.71 9.63
CA ALA A 43 6.18 0.67 10.42
C ALA A 43 7.65 0.45 10.04
N PHE A 44 8.01 0.65 8.76
CA PHE A 44 9.38 0.44 8.27
C PHE A 44 10.35 1.48 8.86
N HIS A 45 9.98 2.77 8.84
CA HIS A 45 10.81 3.85 9.37
C HIS A 45 10.71 4.00 10.89
N GLY A 46 9.73 3.36 11.51
CA GLY A 46 9.50 3.44 12.95
C GLY A 46 10.71 3.16 13.83
N HIS A 47 11.61 2.28 13.39
CA HIS A 47 12.83 1.92 14.12
C HIS A 47 13.85 3.07 14.24
N ALA A 48 13.82 4.03 13.33
CA ALA A 48 14.68 5.20 13.37
C ALA A 48 14.23 6.27 14.39
N HIS A 49 13.03 6.13 14.94
CA HIS A 49 12.44 7.07 15.88
C HIS A 49 12.66 6.62 17.34
N ASN A 50 12.79 7.59 18.24
CA ASN A 50 12.86 7.29 19.67
C ASN A 50 11.53 6.69 20.18
N ARG A 51 11.58 6.01 21.32
CA ARG A 51 10.44 5.26 21.86
C ARG A 51 9.21 6.11 22.10
N LEU A 52 9.36 7.33 22.57
CA LEU A 52 8.23 8.24 22.82
C LEU A 52 7.53 8.60 21.49
N CYS A 53 8.31 8.91 20.46
CA CYS A 53 7.78 9.18 19.14
C CYS A 53 7.06 7.95 18.54
N GLN A 54 7.62 6.75 18.70
CA GLN A 54 6.98 5.51 18.27
C GLN A 54 5.60 5.34 18.92
N LEU A 55 5.51 5.52 20.23
CA LEU A 55 4.24 5.37 20.95
C LEU A 55 3.17 6.37 20.51
N SER A 56 3.58 7.56 20.07
CA SER A 56 2.65 8.63 19.69
C SER A 56 2.28 8.65 18.21
N HIS A 57 3.17 8.21 17.33
CA HIS A 57 3.03 8.43 15.88
C HIS A 57 3.14 7.17 15.04
N LEU A 58 3.57 6.03 15.60
CA LEU A 58 3.72 4.83 14.79
C LEU A 58 2.35 4.26 14.41
N ALA A 59 2.16 3.95 13.14
CA ALA A 59 0.92 3.41 12.58
C ALA A 59 0.40 2.20 13.37
N THR A 60 1.30 1.27 13.72
CA THR A 60 0.97 0.04 14.46
C THR A 60 0.44 0.26 15.88
N TYR A 61 0.70 1.41 16.47
CA TYR A 61 0.19 1.77 17.83
C TYR A 61 -1.00 2.74 17.78
N THR A 62 -1.39 3.16 16.58
CA THR A 62 -2.48 4.12 16.42
C THR A 62 -3.82 3.40 16.27
N THR A 63 -4.75 3.69 17.17
CA THR A 63 -6.10 3.15 17.11
C THR A 63 -6.85 3.65 15.87
N GLY A 64 -7.57 2.75 15.20
CA GLY A 64 -8.38 3.08 14.03
C GLY A 64 -7.77 2.70 12.69
N LEU A 65 -6.46 2.38 12.64
CA LEU A 65 -5.78 1.93 11.41
C LEU A 65 -5.86 0.41 11.18
N GLY A 66 -6.33 -0.35 12.16
CA GLY A 66 -6.41 -1.80 12.07
C GLY A 66 -5.01 -2.43 11.96
N ILE A 67 -4.80 -3.18 10.89
CA ILE A 67 -3.50 -3.84 10.59
C ILE A 67 -2.66 -3.09 9.57
N GLU A 68 -3.04 -1.85 9.22
CA GLU A 68 -2.30 -1.05 8.23
C GLU A 68 -0.96 -0.60 8.82
N ASP A 69 0.12 -0.85 8.10
CA ASP A 69 1.49 -0.52 8.48
C ASP A 69 2.04 0.72 7.75
N LEU A 70 1.28 1.26 6.79
CA LEU A 70 1.63 2.38 5.90
C LEU A 70 2.90 2.16 5.06
N GLY A 71 3.40 0.93 4.97
CA GLY A 71 4.62 0.57 4.23
C GLY A 71 4.38 0.22 2.76
N MET A 72 3.23 0.53 2.19
CA MET A 72 2.88 0.17 0.81
C MET A 72 3.83 0.77 -0.22
N CYS A 73 4.20 2.05 -0.06
CA CYS A 73 5.13 2.74 -0.96
C CYS A 73 6.51 2.08 -0.97
N GLU A 74 7.04 1.73 0.21
CA GLU A 74 8.32 1.05 0.34
C GLU A 74 8.30 -0.32 -0.36
N ARG A 75 7.24 -1.08 -0.19
CA ARG A 75 7.08 -2.37 -0.87
C ARG A 75 7.03 -2.20 -2.39
N ALA A 76 6.28 -1.21 -2.89
CA ALA A 76 6.21 -0.92 -4.33
C ALA A 76 7.56 -0.47 -4.90
N PHE A 77 8.27 0.42 -4.20
CA PHE A 77 9.58 0.88 -4.63
C PHE A 77 10.64 -0.22 -4.55
N SER A 78 10.61 -1.05 -3.52
CA SER A 78 11.51 -2.21 -3.40
C SER A 78 11.35 -3.14 -4.60
N GLY A 79 10.12 -3.47 -4.99
CA GLY A 79 9.84 -4.29 -6.17
C GLY A 79 10.29 -3.64 -7.48
N SER A 80 10.08 -2.32 -7.63
CA SER A 80 10.43 -1.58 -8.85
C SER A 80 11.92 -1.27 -9.01
N ASN A 81 12.76 -1.47 -8.00
CA ASN A 81 14.20 -1.19 -8.05
C ASN A 81 14.91 -1.92 -9.20
N ALA A 82 14.45 -3.13 -9.57
CA ALA A 82 15.00 -3.89 -10.69
C ALA A 82 14.88 -3.14 -12.04
N LEU A 83 13.88 -2.27 -12.19
CA LEU A 83 13.70 -1.44 -13.40
C LEU A 83 14.86 -0.49 -13.62
N GLY A 84 15.50 0.00 -12.57
CA GLY A 84 16.62 0.93 -12.66
C GLY A 84 17.76 0.41 -13.55
N GLY A 85 18.12 -0.87 -13.40
CA GLY A 85 19.13 -1.51 -14.21
C GLY A 85 18.74 -1.63 -15.70
N VAL A 86 17.50 -2.04 -15.95
CA VAL A 86 17.01 -2.29 -17.31
C VAL A 86 16.74 -0.98 -18.06
N THR A 87 16.20 0.03 -17.38
CA THR A 87 15.78 1.28 -18.03
C THR A 87 16.83 2.37 -18.05
N ARG A 88 17.99 2.15 -17.44
CA ARG A 88 19.04 3.16 -17.26
C ARG A 88 19.48 3.84 -18.56
N TYR A 89 19.59 3.07 -19.64
CA TYR A 89 20.07 3.55 -20.93
C TYR A 89 18.97 3.77 -21.95
N MET A 90 17.70 3.62 -21.55
CA MET A 90 16.56 3.85 -22.45
C MET A 90 16.31 5.34 -22.65
N GLY A 91 15.85 5.71 -23.85
CA GLY A 91 15.27 7.03 -24.09
C GLY A 91 14.03 7.27 -23.21
N ALA A 92 13.66 8.52 -22.97
CA ALA A 92 12.59 8.90 -22.06
C ALA A 92 11.25 8.20 -22.35
N PHE A 93 10.88 8.09 -23.62
CA PHE A 93 9.66 7.41 -24.06
C PHE A 93 9.65 5.92 -23.65
N HIS A 94 10.69 5.18 -24.03
CA HIS A 94 10.77 3.75 -23.73
C HIS A 94 10.89 3.47 -22.23
N ARG A 95 11.59 4.35 -21.50
CA ARG A 95 11.66 4.28 -20.03
C ARG A 95 10.28 4.43 -19.41
N MET A 96 9.52 5.45 -19.83
CA MET A 96 8.17 5.68 -19.32
C MET A 96 7.25 4.50 -19.64
N GLN A 97 7.32 3.97 -20.86
CA GLN A 97 6.55 2.79 -21.28
C GLN A 97 6.91 1.55 -20.44
N ALA A 98 8.20 1.30 -20.18
CA ALA A 98 8.63 0.17 -19.36
C ALA A 98 8.17 0.29 -17.91
N ILE A 99 8.23 1.49 -17.34
CA ILE A 99 7.75 1.77 -15.96
C ILE A 99 6.24 1.58 -15.89
N THR A 100 5.48 2.14 -16.81
CA THR A 100 4.02 2.00 -16.86
C THR A 100 3.62 0.53 -16.93
N ARG A 101 4.20 -0.22 -17.87
CA ARG A 101 3.91 -1.65 -18.03
C ARG A 101 4.23 -2.46 -16.77
N TYR A 102 5.36 -2.17 -16.13
CA TYR A 102 5.71 -2.85 -14.88
C TYR A 102 4.65 -2.64 -13.79
N PHE A 103 4.20 -1.40 -13.59
CA PHE A 103 3.20 -1.12 -12.57
C PHE A 103 1.80 -1.66 -12.93
N GLU A 104 1.44 -1.70 -14.20
CA GLU A 104 0.22 -2.36 -14.65
C GLU A 104 0.26 -3.85 -14.35
N ASP A 105 1.32 -4.55 -14.78
CA ASP A 105 1.50 -5.99 -14.55
C ASP A 105 1.60 -6.31 -13.04
N ALA A 106 2.31 -5.49 -12.26
CA ALA A 106 2.43 -5.66 -10.82
C ALA A 106 1.09 -5.46 -10.09
N ASN A 107 0.31 -4.45 -10.50
CA ASN A 107 -1.00 -4.19 -9.91
C ASN A 107 -1.99 -5.34 -10.19
N ASP A 108 -2.02 -5.85 -11.41
CA ASP A 108 -2.89 -6.96 -11.77
C ASP A 108 -2.52 -8.23 -10.99
N LEU A 109 -1.22 -8.54 -10.92
CA LEU A 109 -0.72 -9.70 -10.19
C LEU A 109 -0.98 -9.59 -8.68
N GLU A 110 -0.70 -8.43 -8.07
CA GLU A 110 -0.90 -8.21 -6.64
C GLU A 110 -2.38 -8.27 -6.27
N THR A 111 -3.24 -7.65 -7.07
CA THR A 111 -4.70 -7.69 -6.89
C THR A 111 -5.21 -9.13 -6.92
N TYR A 112 -4.77 -9.90 -7.91
CA TYR A 112 -5.16 -11.31 -8.05
C TYR A 112 -4.67 -12.15 -6.87
N GLN A 113 -3.39 -12.03 -6.49
CA GLN A 113 -2.81 -12.77 -5.36
C GLN A 113 -3.49 -12.43 -4.03
N ASN A 114 -3.80 -11.15 -3.81
CA ASN A 114 -4.47 -10.71 -2.59
C ASN A 114 -5.90 -11.24 -2.53
N LEU A 115 -6.62 -11.25 -3.65
CA LEU A 115 -7.95 -11.84 -3.74
C LEU A 115 -7.92 -13.35 -3.46
N CYS A 116 -6.98 -14.08 -4.05
CA CYS A 116 -6.81 -15.50 -3.79
C CYS A 116 -6.51 -15.81 -2.33
N ARG A 117 -5.60 -15.03 -1.71
CA ARG A 117 -5.28 -15.18 -0.27
C ARG A 117 -6.48 -14.86 0.62
N PHE A 118 -7.24 -13.82 0.27
CA PHE A 118 -8.45 -13.45 1.00
C PHE A 118 -9.48 -14.57 0.95
N ILE A 119 -9.77 -15.11 -0.24
CA ILE A 119 -10.72 -16.22 -0.43
C ILE A 119 -10.25 -17.47 0.33
N ALA A 120 -8.96 -17.83 0.22
CA ALA A 120 -8.42 -18.99 0.93
C ALA A 120 -8.56 -18.85 2.46
N ARG A 121 -8.29 -17.65 3.00
CA ARG A 121 -8.47 -17.36 4.44
C ARG A 121 -9.94 -17.37 4.86
N ALA A 122 -10.84 -16.86 4.02
CA ALA A 122 -12.27 -16.88 4.27
C ALA A 122 -12.81 -18.30 4.35
N ILE A 123 -12.41 -19.17 3.41
CA ILE A 123 -12.78 -20.59 3.39
C ILE A 123 -12.22 -21.31 4.64
N ALA A 124 -10.96 -21.03 5.02
CA ALA A 124 -10.36 -21.66 6.21
C ALA A 124 -11.05 -21.27 7.52
N ARG A 125 -11.62 -20.06 7.59
CA ARG A 125 -12.35 -19.57 8.78
C ARG A 125 -13.82 -19.98 8.81
N CYS A 126 -14.41 -20.23 7.66
CA CYS A 126 -15.81 -20.61 7.50
C CYS A 126 -15.89 -21.96 6.74
N PRO A 127 -15.75 -23.11 7.44
CA PRO A 127 -15.78 -24.43 6.79
C PRO A 127 -17.06 -24.72 6.02
N ASP A 128 -18.16 -24.03 6.36
CA ASP A 128 -19.46 -24.14 5.68
C ASP A 128 -19.53 -23.33 4.37
N LEU A 129 -18.52 -22.52 4.08
CA LEU A 129 -18.44 -21.72 2.87
C LEU A 129 -18.00 -22.64 1.71
N ARG A 130 -18.97 -23.20 1.01
CA ARG A 130 -18.70 -24.02 -0.17
C ARG A 130 -18.41 -23.13 -1.36
N LEU A 131 -17.24 -23.35 -1.99
CA LEU A 131 -16.98 -22.78 -3.31
C LEU A 131 -18.04 -23.31 -4.30
N PRO A 132 -18.46 -22.49 -5.28
CA PRO A 132 -19.25 -23.00 -6.41
C PRO A 132 -18.54 -24.23 -7.00
N SER A 133 -19.31 -25.24 -7.34
CA SER A 133 -18.81 -26.56 -7.81
C SER A 133 -17.93 -26.50 -9.06
N ASN A 134 -17.86 -25.34 -9.70
CA ASN A 134 -17.04 -25.07 -10.90
C ASN A 134 -15.69 -24.40 -10.62
N VAL A 135 -15.36 -24.13 -9.34
CA VAL A 135 -14.10 -23.45 -8.96
C VAL A 135 -13.33 -24.36 -8.01
N SER A 136 -12.15 -24.82 -8.41
CA SER A 136 -11.26 -25.58 -7.54
C SER A 136 -10.26 -24.65 -6.83
N LEU A 137 -9.84 -25.04 -5.62
CA LEU A 137 -8.78 -24.34 -4.88
C LEU A 137 -7.46 -24.27 -5.68
N GLU A 138 -7.18 -25.30 -6.48
CA GLU A 138 -5.99 -25.34 -7.34
C GLU A 138 -6.07 -24.28 -8.46
N GLN A 139 -7.24 -24.03 -9.02
CA GLN A 139 -7.45 -22.97 -10.01
C GLN A 139 -7.27 -21.56 -9.41
N LEU A 140 -7.64 -21.37 -8.15
CA LEU A 140 -7.42 -20.10 -7.42
C LEU A 140 -5.95 -19.88 -7.06
N GLN A 141 -5.16 -20.96 -6.93
CA GLN A 141 -3.73 -20.88 -6.61
C GLN A 141 -2.84 -20.80 -7.85
N ALA A 142 -3.31 -21.26 -9.00
CA ALA A 142 -2.53 -21.37 -10.24
C ALA A 142 -2.27 -20.01 -10.93
N GLY A 143 -2.96 -18.94 -10.56
CA GLY A 143 -2.87 -17.64 -11.24
C GLY A 143 -3.56 -17.63 -12.61
N PRO A 144 -3.72 -16.48 -13.25
CA PRO A 144 -4.21 -16.41 -14.61
C PRO A 144 -3.22 -17.13 -15.53
N ALA A 145 -3.73 -18.11 -16.28
CA ALA A 145 -2.97 -18.72 -17.36
C ALA A 145 -2.47 -17.60 -18.29
N ASP A 146 -1.19 -17.65 -18.67
CA ASP A 146 -0.57 -16.71 -19.60
C ASP A 146 -1.55 -16.43 -20.76
N HIS A 147 -2.13 -15.24 -20.74
CA HIS A 147 -2.77 -14.72 -21.92
C HIS A 147 -1.65 -14.46 -22.91
N GLN A 148 -1.38 -15.44 -23.77
CA GLN A 148 -0.58 -15.25 -24.96
C GLN A 148 -1.13 -14.02 -25.67
N ARG A 149 -0.41 -12.91 -25.52
CA ARG A 149 -0.61 -11.73 -26.33
C ARG A 149 -0.15 -12.07 -27.74
N ASN A 150 -1.08 -12.51 -28.53
CA ASN A 150 -0.90 -12.45 -29.96
C ASN A 150 -0.82 -10.97 -30.37
N THR A 151 0.41 -10.61 -30.79
CA THR A 151 0.88 -9.49 -31.64
C THR A 151 -0.07 -8.31 -31.83
#